data_0efec4355d96602faeb1ee8b91c8e298
#
_entry.id   0efec4355d96602faeb1ee8b91c8e298
#
_cell.length_a   1.000
_cell.length_b   1.000
_cell.length_c   1.000
_cell.angle_alpha   90.00
_cell.angle_beta   90.00
_cell.angle_gamma   90.00
#
_symmetry.space_group_name_H-M   'P 1'
#
loop_
_entity.id
_entity.type
_entity.pdbx_description
1 polymer ?
#
loop_
_entity_poly.entity_id
_entity_poly.type
_entity_poly.pdbx_seq_one_letter_code
_entity_poly.pdbx_strand_id
1 'polypeptide(L)'
;AIIARWKKAAKAVDLMVETTASQLFNPHMGKGQNRTKANGLAMSNEKSFWLLEYLKTVGLWAAAAPRNATNADVRKTYVLLPRRLRLAAHDEIFARFRDRLWNSSSIKLDVKAALLYTEVALTYSIETENLGLFGGGSVQNLVAGMDVASYMLLSQNSYTMVNLAALGVPDWAAEIVSFEQAERFKSVIEEHLERIDAIGEEKSEGAALLQAYRDFVAGGQLRAFFDFTSGYSSYLMSAIERSQFYVKPFSETNMRRLIEMKDAKLSPILANQGFRNVADAIRRSTVIPQYLGRKTSRFDIRYGLGQDLKRRSQYADDFIQALSEFMQSYNEENLRVHERTKGASRRKAITTEDIADVVGLIDEYGPQTICHLLIAFGYARDPKAKEEEGAEAADATSVVAETND
;
A
#
# COMPACT_ATOMS: atom_id res chain seq x y z
N ALA A 1 -0.42 37.55 -34.08
CA ALA A 1 -0.83 37.45 -35.49
C ALA A 1 -1.97 36.50 -35.70
N ILE A 2 -1.92 35.21 -35.22
CA ILE A 2 -2.94 34.17 -35.42
C ILE A 2 -4.29 34.55 -34.78
N ILE A 3 -4.31 35.00 -33.55
CA ILE A 3 -5.51 35.42 -32.83
C ILE A 3 -6.18 36.58 -33.56
N ALA A 4 -5.47 37.57 -34.05
CA ALA A 4 -6.04 38.71 -34.77
C ALA A 4 -6.68 38.28 -36.12
N ARG A 5 -6.01 37.39 -36.86
CA ARG A 5 -6.54 36.83 -38.10
C ARG A 5 -7.81 36.01 -37.85
N TRP A 6 -7.81 35.18 -36.79
CA TRP A 6 -8.98 34.39 -36.42
C TRP A 6 -10.15 35.29 -35.99
N LYS A 7 -9.93 36.30 -35.14
CA LYS A 7 -10.97 37.25 -34.74
C LYS A 7 -11.63 37.91 -35.92
N LYS A 8 -10.85 38.27 -36.94
CA LYS A 8 -11.39 38.85 -38.17
C LYS A 8 -12.21 37.85 -38.97
N ALA A 9 -11.72 36.64 -39.18
CA ALA A 9 -12.41 35.60 -39.91
C ALA A 9 -13.68 35.11 -39.20
N ALA A 10 -13.58 34.85 -37.88
CA ALA A 10 -14.69 34.37 -37.06
C ALA A 10 -15.84 35.37 -36.98
N LYS A 11 -15.55 36.68 -36.94
CA LYS A 11 -16.57 37.73 -36.98
C LYS A 11 -17.39 37.75 -38.29
N ALA A 12 -16.75 37.36 -39.39
CA ALA A 12 -17.40 37.31 -40.70
C ALA A 12 -18.41 36.15 -40.85
N VAL A 13 -18.30 35.09 -40.05
CA VAL A 13 -19.12 33.86 -40.09
C VAL A 13 -19.77 33.54 -38.74
N ASP A 14 -19.83 34.49 -37.82
CA ASP A 14 -20.45 34.40 -36.49
C ASP A 14 -19.94 33.21 -35.65
N LEU A 15 -18.66 32.92 -35.72
CA LEU A 15 -18.03 31.88 -34.95
C LEU A 15 -17.55 32.39 -33.60
N MET A 16 -17.67 31.56 -32.56
CA MET A 16 -17.12 31.85 -31.24
C MET A 16 -15.59 32.00 -31.27
N VAL A 17 -15.10 33.13 -30.78
CA VAL A 17 -13.65 33.40 -30.67
C VAL A 17 -13.10 33.01 -29.32
N GLU A 18 -13.88 33.14 -28.27
CA GLU A 18 -13.48 32.88 -26.89
C GLU A 18 -14.40 31.84 -26.29
N THR A 19 -13.82 30.91 -25.57
CA THR A 19 -14.55 29.84 -24.89
C THR A 19 -13.93 29.57 -23.50
N THR A 20 -14.62 28.77 -22.70
CA THR A 20 -14.11 28.25 -21.44
C THR A 20 -13.80 26.78 -21.61
N ALA A 21 -12.76 26.30 -20.96
CA ALA A 21 -12.46 24.87 -20.91
C ALA A 21 -13.59 24.07 -20.24
N SER A 22 -13.70 22.80 -20.59
CA SER A 22 -14.62 21.89 -19.91
C SER A 22 -14.33 21.84 -18.41
N GLN A 23 -15.38 21.82 -17.58
CA GLN A 23 -15.26 21.65 -16.13
C GLN A 23 -14.51 20.38 -15.71
N LEU A 24 -14.49 19.36 -16.55
CA LEU A 24 -13.75 18.12 -16.30
C LEU A 24 -12.25 18.36 -16.17
N PHE A 25 -11.69 19.26 -16.97
CA PHE A 25 -10.26 19.57 -17.03
C PHE A 25 -9.90 20.89 -16.34
N ASN A 26 -10.88 21.78 -16.25
CA ASN A 26 -10.72 23.06 -15.59
C ASN A 26 -11.98 23.39 -14.80
N PRO A 27 -12.18 22.81 -13.61
CA PRO A 27 -13.38 22.96 -12.82
C PRO A 27 -13.61 24.37 -12.26
N HIS A 28 -12.62 25.25 -12.37
CA HIS A 28 -12.81 26.68 -12.05
C HIS A 28 -13.60 27.43 -13.14
N MET A 29 -13.65 26.88 -14.34
CA MET A 29 -14.21 27.49 -15.53
C MET A 29 -15.62 26.98 -15.83
N GLY A 30 -16.45 26.76 -14.81
CA GLY A 30 -17.83 26.29 -14.99
C GLY A 30 -18.82 27.37 -15.40
N LYS A 31 -20.06 26.95 -15.70
CA LYS A 31 -21.19 27.84 -15.88
C LYS A 31 -21.40 28.67 -14.61
N GLY A 32 -21.23 29.94 -14.71
CA GLY A 32 -21.27 30.86 -13.58
C GLY A 32 -19.85 31.30 -13.17
N GLN A 33 -19.70 32.57 -13.02
CA GLN A 33 -18.43 33.18 -12.65
C GLN A 33 -18.11 32.83 -11.20
N ASN A 34 -17.27 31.82 -10.97
CA ASN A 34 -16.71 31.62 -9.66
C ASN A 34 -15.69 32.73 -9.37
N ARG A 35 -16.02 33.59 -8.42
CA ARG A 35 -15.07 34.57 -7.90
C ARG A 35 -13.95 33.85 -7.17
N THR A 36 -12.74 34.41 -7.24
CA THR A 36 -11.60 33.95 -6.44
C THR A 36 -12.03 33.85 -4.97
N LYS A 37 -11.88 32.67 -4.37
CA LYS A 37 -12.22 32.47 -2.96
C LYS A 37 -11.09 32.96 -2.05
N ALA A 38 -11.42 33.24 -0.80
CA ALA A 38 -10.49 33.73 0.21
C ALA A 38 -9.30 32.80 0.47
N ASN A 39 -9.41 31.50 0.14
CA ASN A 39 -8.31 30.54 0.27
C ASN A 39 -7.26 30.60 -0.85
N GLY A 40 -7.42 31.47 -1.85
CA GLY A 40 -6.49 31.63 -2.97
C GLY A 40 -6.39 30.45 -3.93
N LEU A 41 -7.09 29.35 -3.69
CA LEU A 41 -7.05 28.14 -4.52
C LEU A 41 -8.00 28.19 -5.73
N ALA A 42 -8.99 29.05 -5.69
CA ALA A 42 -9.94 29.20 -6.80
C ALA A 42 -9.45 30.31 -7.74
N MET A 43 -9.28 29.97 -9.00
CA MET A 43 -9.01 30.94 -10.09
C MET A 43 -10.32 31.48 -10.61
N SER A 44 -10.33 32.73 -11.10
CA SER A 44 -11.49 33.31 -11.78
C SER A 44 -11.71 32.60 -13.13
N ASN A 45 -13.00 32.52 -13.55
CA ASN A 45 -13.36 32.05 -14.88
C ASN A 45 -12.90 33.05 -15.94
N GLU A 46 -11.85 32.74 -16.64
CA GLU A 46 -11.40 33.54 -17.76
C GLU A 46 -11.77 32.84 -19.07
N LYS A 47 -12.43 33.57 -19.93
CA LYS A 47 -12.59 33.14 -21.33
C LYS A 47 -11.26 33.36 -22.01
N SER A 48 -10.84 32.39 -22.78
CA SER A 48 -9.61 32.48 -23.57
C SER A 48 -9.87 32.07 -25.02
N PHE A 49 -8.91 32.40 -25.88
CA PHE A 49 -9.00 32.02 -27.29
C PHE A 49 -9.20 30.52 -27.41
N TRP A 50 -10.19 30.08 -28.15
CA TRP A 50 -10.66 28.70 -28.20
C TRP A 50 -9.56 27.68 -28.48
N LEU A 51 -8.56 28.01 -29.31
CA LEU A 51 -7.44 27.14 -29.63
C LEU A 51 -6.54 26.91 -28.38
N LEU A 52 -6.33 27.94 -27.56
CA LEU A 52 -5.56 27.80 -26.32
C LEU A 52 -6.28 26.90 -25.33
N GLU A 53 -7.61 27.03 -25.22
CA GLU A 53 -8.42 26.15 -24.36
C GLU A 53 -8.44 24.71 -24.86
N TYR A 54 -8.49 24.51 -26.17
CA TYR A 54 -8.36 23.20 -26.79
C TYR A 54 -6.99 22.57 -26.47
N LEU A 55 -5.89 23.32 -26.64
CA LEU A 55 -4.54 22.84 -26.34
C LEU A 55 -4.36 22.52 -24.85
N LYS A 56 -4.93 23.32 -23.95
CA LYS A 56 -4.96 23.00 -22.51
C LYS A 56 -5.67 21.68 -22.26
N THR A 57 -6.82 21.47 -22.87
CA THR A 57 -7.61 20.22 -22.72
C THR A 57 -6.82 19.01 -23.23
N VAL A 58 -6.19 19.13 -24.40
CA VAL A 58 -5.35 18.06 -24.96
C VAL A 58 -4.14 17.77 -24.04
N GLY A 59 -3.46 18.81 -23.57
CA GLY A 59 -2.32 18.67 -22.64
C GLY A 59 -2.72 18.01 -21.31
N LEU A 60 -3.85 18.43 -20.73
CA LEU A 60 -4.38 17.78 -19.53
C LEU A 60 -4.74 16.31 -19.80
N TRP A 61 -5.37 16.01 -20.93
CA TRP A 61 -5.70 14.63 -21.29
C TRP A 61 -4.45 13.75 -21.46
N ALA A 62 -3.37 14.30 -21.98
CA ALA A 62 -2.11 13.59 -22.16
C ALA A 62 -1.37 13.30 -20.84
N ALA A 63 -1.57 14.09 -19.78
CA ALA A 63 -0.80 13.97 -18.54
C ALA A 63 -1.64 13.94 -17.26
N ALA A 64 -2.98 13.98 -17.35
CA ALA A 64 -3.88 14.03 -16.21
C ALA A 64 -4.92 12.92 -16.24
N ALA A 65 -5.22 12.36 -15.07
CA ALA A 65 -6.24 11.32 -14.85
C ALA A 65 -7.28 11.81 -13.84
N PRO A 66 -8.44 12.34 -14.29
CA PRO A 66 -9.54 12.69 -13.38
C PRO A 66 -10.27 11.43 -12.91
N ARG A 67 -10.55 11.35 -11.59
CA ARG A 67 -11.29 10.25 -10.95
C ARG A 67 -12.26 10.79 -9.90
N ASN A 68 -13.35 10.08 -9.67
CA ASN A 68 -14.30 10.38 -8.61
C ASN A 68 -13.98 9.55 -7.35
N ALA A 69 -14.02 10.18 -6.20
CA ALA A 69 -14.01 9.45 -4.92
C ALA A 69 -15.41 8.87 -4.68
N THR A 70 -15.49 7.56 -4.39
CA THR A 70 -16.77 6.85 -4.24
C THR A 70 -17.45 7.08 -2.89
N ASN A 71 -16.69 7.56 -1.89
CA ASN A 71 -17.17 7.83 -0.54
C ASN A 71 -17.36 9.33 -0.23
N ALA A 72 -17.22 10.20 -1.24
CA ALA A 72 -17.37 11.65 -1.07
C ALA A 72 -17.73 12.32 -2.40
N ASP A 73 -18.40 13.46 -2.35
CA ASP A 73 -18.68 14.30 -3.55
C ASP A 73 -17.41 15.06 -3.99
N VAL A 74 -16.33 14.31 -4.14
CA VAL A 74 -15.00 14.84 -4.48
C VAL A 74 -14.51 14.20 -5.76
N ARG A 75 -14.04 15.04 -6.67
CA ARG A 75 -13.27 14.65 -7.86
C ARG A 75 -11.82 14.96 -7.63
N LYS A 76 -10.94 14.03 -7.93
CA LYS A 76 -9.49 14.20 -7.91
C LYS A 76 -8.92 14.13 -9.31
N THR A 77 -8.01 15.03 -9.63
CA THR A 77 -7.27 15.01 -10.89
C THR A 77 -5.79 14.80 -10.55
N TYR A 78 -5.25 13.69 -11.02
CA TYR A 78 -3.85 13.30 -10.86
C TYR A 78 -3.08 13.79 -12.07
N VAL A 79 -2.09 14.65 -11.87
CA VAL A 79 -1.26 15.22 -12.93
C VAL A 79 0.17 14.77 -12.73
N LEU A 80 0.75 14.07 -13.71
CA LEU A 80 2.14 13.61 -13.63
C LEU A 80 3.13 14.79 -13.63
N LEU A 81 4.18 14.64 -12.83
CA LEU A 81 5.33 15.52 -12.77
C LEU A 81 6.55 14.84 -13.42
N PRO A 82 6.72 14.89 -14.76
CA PRO A 82 7.77 14.19 -15.45
C PRO A 82 9.16 14.78 -15.13
N ARG A 83 10.19 13.92 -15.03
CA ARG A 83 11.60 14.29 -14.87
C ARG A 83 12.42 13.92 -16.11
N ARG A 84 12.57 12.62 -16.38
CA ARG A 84 13.38 12.09 -17.48
C ARG A 84 12.61 11.13 -18.37
N LEU A 85 11.30 11.27 -18.40
CA LEU A 85 10.40 10.39 -19.14
C LEU A 85 10.42 10.81 -20.64
N ARG A 86 10.76 9.86 -21.51
CA ARG A 86 10.67 10.06 -22.97
C ARG A 86 9.20 10.02 -23.39
N LEU A 87 8.81 10.88 -24.33
CA LEU A 87 7.41 11.05 -24.73
C LEU A 87 6.78 9.72 -25.19
N ALA A 88 7.45 8.92 -25.99
CA ALA A 88 6.94 7.64 -26.46
C ALA A 88 6.65 6.66 -25.30
N ALA A 89 7.55 6.58 -24.32
CA ALA A 89 7.32 5.77 -23.12
C ALA A 89 6.21 6.36 -22.24
N HIS A 90 6.12 7.70 -22.15
CA HIS A 90 5.07 8.37 -21.42
C HIS A 90 3.68 8.03 -21.99
N ASP A 91 3.50 8.16 -23.29
CA ASP A 91 2.19 7.93 -23.93
C ASP A 91 1.66 6.53 -23.61
N GLU A 92 2.53 5.51 -23.65
CA GLU A 92 2.12 4.13 -23.40
C GLU A 92 1.94 3.83 -21.90
N ILE A 93 2.89 4.22 -21.05
CA ILE A 93 2.77 4.04 -19.60
C ILE A 93 1.55 4.79 -19.06
N PHE A 94 1.34 6.03 -19.49
CA PHE A 94 0.23 6.84 -19.00
C PHE A 94 -1.13 6.35 -19.49
N ALA A 95 -1.23 5.87 -20.72
CA ALA A 95 -2.45 5.26 -21.23
C ALA A 95 -2.86 4.05 -20.37
N ARG A 96 -1.92 3.10 -20.14
CA ARG A 96 -2.15 1.92 -19.30
C ARG A 96 -2.50 2.31 -17.85
N PHE A 97 -1.80 3.27 -17.28
CA PHE A 97 -2.10 3.80 -15.94
C PHE A 97 -3.51 4.36 -15.87
N ARG A 98 -3.88 5.25 -16.79
CA ARG A 98 -5.20 5.88 -16.83
C ARG A 98 -6.32 4.86 -17.00
N ASP A 99 -6.13 3.86 -17.83
CA ASP A 99 -7.15 2.84 -18.08
C ASP A 99 -7.36 1.92 -16.87
N ARG A 100 -6.33 1.68 -16.07
CA ARG A 100 -6.38 0.82 -14.89
C ARG A 100 -6.70 1.57 -13.58
N LEU A 101 -6.54 2.89 -13.53
CA LEU A 101 -6.90 3.67 -12.34
C LEU A 101 -8.41 3.87 -12.27
N TRP A 102 -9.12 2.98 -11.58
CA TRP A 102 -10.57 3.06 -11.37
C TRP A 102 -10.94 3.98 -10.21
N ASN A 103 -12.19 4.49 -10.23
CA ASN A 103 -12.75 5.21 -9.09
C ASN A 103 -12.65 4.36 -7.82
N SER A 104 -12.33 4.99 -6.70
CA SER A 104 -12.20 4.35 -5.39
C SER A 104 -12.50 5.35 -4.29
N SER A 105 -12.46 4.93 -3.03
CA SER A 105 -12.55 5.85 -1.90
C SER A 105 -11.38 6.83 -1.87
N SER A 106 -11.55 7.97 -1.22
CA SER A 106 -10.70 9.16 -1.41
C SER A 106 -9.22 8.92 -1.10
N ILE A 107 -8.89 8.34 0.07
CA ILE A 107 -7.50 8.11 0.48
C ILE A 107 -6.91 6.93 -0.31
N LYS A 108 -7.70 5.85 -0.45
CA LYS A 108 -7.32 4.68 -1.23
C LYS A 108 -6.97 5.04 -2.68
N LEU A 109 -7.72 5.95 -3.28
CA LEU A 109 -7.46 6.40 -4.65
C LEU A 109 -6.07 7.05 -4.79
N ASP A 110 -5.63 7.88 -3.82
CA ASP A 110 -4.29 8.46 -3.81
C ASP A 110 -3.21 7.37 -3.75
N VAL A 111 -3.37 6.43 -2.82
CA VAL A 111 -2.43 5.31 -2.65
C VAL A 111 -2.36 4.46 -3.91
N LYS A 112 -3.52 4.10 -4.47
CA LYS A 112 -3.60 3.30 -5.71
C LYS A 112 -2.97 4.03 -6.89
N ALA A 113 -3.13 5.34 -7.01
CA ALA A 113 -2.51 6.10 -8.09
C ALA A 113 -0.98 6.00 -8.06
N ALA A 114 -0.36 6.16 -6.89
CA ALA A 114 1.10 6.05 -6.73
C ALA A 114 1.63 4.64 -7.01
N LEU A 115 1.00 3.62 -6.43
CA LEU A 115 1.41 2.22 -6.59
C LEU A 115 1.19 1.75 -8.04
N LEU A 116 0.03 2.02 -8.61
CA LEU A 116 -0.32 1.58 -9.96
C LEU A 116 0.58 2.20 -11.03
N TYR A 117 0.91 3.50 -10.90
CA TYR A 117 1.85 4.11 -11.84
C TYR A 117 3.21 3.42 -11.79
N THR A 118 3.68 3.11 -10.59
CA THR A 118 4.95 2.40 -10.39
C THR A 118 4.92 1.01 -11.00
N GLU A 119 3.85 0.25 -10.76
CA GLU A 119 3.66 -1.09 -11.32
C GLU A 119 3.64 -1.05 -12.86
N VAL A 120 2.88 -0.13 -13.46
CA VAL A 120 2.79 0.00 -14.92
C VAL A 120 4.13 0.37 -15.54
N ALA A 121 4.91 1.27 -14.90
CA ALA A 121 6.23 1.67 -15.37
C ALA A 121 7.23 0.48 -15.31
N LEU A 122 7.18 -0.32 -14.24
CA LEU A 122 7.99 -1.54 -14.11
C LEU A 122 7.60 -2.57 -15.18
N THR A 123 6.31 -2.82 -15.35
CA THR A 123 5.78 -3.75 -16.34
C THR A 123 6.20 -3.32 -17.76
N TYR A 124 6.05 -2.05 -18.11
CA TYR A 124 6.50 -1.53 -19.41
C TYR A 124 8.01 -1.74 -19.63
N SER A 125 8.85 -1.47 -18.60
CA SER A 125 10.29 -1.68 -18.69
C SER A 125 10.66 -3.15 -18.94
N ILE A 126 9.97 -4.07 -18.27
CA ILE A 126 10.17 -5.51 -18.41
C ILE A 126 9.74 -5.99 -19.80
N GLU A 127 8.52 -5.66 -20.24
CA GLU A 127 7.95 -6.06 -21.52
C GLU A 127 8.74 -5.51 -22.72
N THR A 128 9.30 -4.31 -22.60
CA THR A 128 10.10 -3.70 -23.67
C THR A 128 11.60 -3.97 -23.55
N GLU A 129 12.01 -4.80 -22.59
CA GLU A 129 13.41 -5.11 -22.28
C GLU A 129 14.28 -3.84 -22.14
N ASN A 130 13.72 -2.79 -21.55
CA ASN A 130 14.35 -1.46 -21.49
C ASN A 130 14.61 -0.99 -20.06
N LEU A 131 15.65 -1.53 -19.42
CA LEU A 131 16.14 -1.02 -18.12
C LEU A 131 16.71 0.40 -18.20
N GLY A 132 17.20 0.81 -19.37
CA GLY A 132 17.67 2.17 -19.62
C GLY A 132 16.59 3.25 -19.40
N LEU A 133 15.31 2.85 -19.35
CA LEU A 133 14.20 3.71 -18.98
C LEU A 133 14.45 4.42 -17.64
N PHE A 134 14.98 3.72 -16.64
CA PHE A 134 15.21 4.25 -15.29
C PHE A 134 16.50 5.07 -15.16
N GLY A 135 17.35 5.10 -16.18
CA GLY A 135 18.55 5.95 -16.23
C GLY A 135 19.55 5.72 -15.09
N GLY A 136 19.72 4.47 -14.64
CA GLY A 136 20.58 4.12 -13.51
C GLY A 136 20.01 4.44 -12.12
N GLY A 137 18.70 4.57 -12.02
CA GLY A 137 17.98 4.78 -10.76
C GLY A 137 16.69 3.96 -10.70
N SER A 138 15.63 4.54 -10.21
CA SER A 138 14.32 3.88 -10.09
C SER A 138 13.20 4.68 -10.79
N VAL A 139 11.95 4.31 -10.56
CA VAL A 139 10.76 4.98 -11.12
C VAL A 139 10.74 6.49 -10.79
N GLN A 140 11.32 6.91 -9.68
CA GLN A 140 11.45 8.34 -9.34
C GLN A 140 12.34 9.14 -10.30
N ASN A 141 13.19 8.49 -11.08
CA ASN A 141 13.92 9.17 -12.16
C ASN A 141 13.02 9.51 -13.35
N LEU A 142 11.94 8.76 -13.56
CA LEU A 142 10.97 9.04 -14.61
C LEU A 142 10.07 10.22 -14.25
N VAL A 143 9.51 10.19 -13.03
CA VAL A 143 8.55 11.16 -12.52
C VAL A 143 8.89 11.55 -11.08
N ALA A 144 8.66 12.82 -10.74
CA ALA A 144 8.78 13.29 -9.35
C ALA A 144 7.62 12.78 -8.48
N GLY A 145 6.52 12.40 -9.12
CA GLY A 145 5.25 12.05 -8.50
C GLY A 145 4.10 12.62 -9.30
N MET A 146 3.04 12.99 -8.59
CA MET A 146 1.83 13.58 -9.17
C MET A 146 1.37 14.77 -8.33
N ASP A 147 0.91 15.83 -8.97
CA ASP A 147 0.05 16.82 -8.31
C ASP A 147 -1.38 16.30 -8.30
N VAL A 148 -2.03 16.39 -7.14
CA VAL A 148 -3.40 15.94 -6.94
C VAL A 148 -4.27 17.13 -6.59
N ALA A 149 -5.10 17.54 -7.54
CA ALA A 149 -6.09 18.58 -7.33
C ALA A 149 -7.42 17.95 -6.94
N SER A 150 -7.93 18.28 -5.76
CA SER A 150 -9.20 17.79 -5.22
C SER A 150 -10.29 18.85 -5.35
N TYR A 151 -11.41 18.47 -5.93
CA TYR A 151 -12.55 19.33 -6.21
C TYR A 151 -13.80 18.77 -5.56
N MET A 152 -14.53 19.63 -4.84
CA MET A 152 -15.81 19.28 -4.24
C MET A 152 -16.95 19.82 -5.09
N LEU A 153 -18.00 19.02 -5.29
CA LEU A 153 -19.22 19.42 -5.95
C LEU A 153 -20.03 20.35 -5.03
N LEU A 154 -20.31 21.56 -5.48
CA LEU A 154 -21.12 22.53 -4.75
C LEU A 154 -22.59 22.53 -5.21
N SER A 155 -22.82 22.23 -6.48
CA SER A 155 -24.14 22.14 -7.09
C SER A 155 -24.03 21.36 -8.40
N GLN A 156 -25.14 21.06 -9.06
CA GLN A 156 -25.21 20.19 -10.26
C GLN A 156 -24.06 20.36 -11.28
N ASN A 157 -23.47 21.53 -11.40
CA ASN A 157 -22.42 21.81 -12.38
C ASN A 157 -21.34 22.77 -11.84
N SER A 158 -21.21 22.91 -10.52
CA SER A 158 -20.26 23.85 -9.92
C SER A 158 -19.33 23.12 -8.97
N TYR A 159 -18.05 23.16 -9.26
CA TYR A 159 -16.99 22.58 -8.43
C TYR A 159 -16.15 23.67 -7.78
N THR A 160 -15.61 23.38 -6.60
CA THR A 160 -14.59 24.20 -5.97
C THR A 160 -13.37 23.37 -5.65
N MET A 161 -12.19 23.91 -5.91
CA MET A 161 -10.95 23.26 -5.45
C MET A 161 -10.88 23.37 -3.93
N VAL A 162 -10.75 22.24 -3.26
CA VAL A 162 -10.67 22.15 -1.80
C VAL A 162 -9.27 21.80 -1.32
N ASN A 163 -8.47 21.15 -2.18
CA ASN A 163 -7.10 20.78 -1.83
C ASN A 163 -6.23 20.67 -3.08
N LEU A 164 -4.96 20.99 -2.92
CA LEU A 164 -3.88 20.71 -3.86
C LEU A 164 -2.74 20.07 -3.08
N ALA A 165 -2.36 18.87 -3.42
CA ALA A 165 -1.34 18.09 -2.73
C ALA A 165 -0.37 17.45 -3.72
N ALA A 166 0.87 17.25 -3.29
CA ALA A 166 1.84 16.42 -4.00
C ALA A 166 1.73 14.97 -3.49
N LEU A 167 1.81 14.03 -4.41
CA LEU A 167 1.84 12.59 -4.15
C LEU A 167 3.11 12.01 -4.79
N GLY A 168 4.01 11.48 -3.97
CA GLY A 168 5.20 10.77 -4.45
C GLY A 168 4.86 9.41 -5.07
N VAL A 169 5.76 8.88 -5.88
CA VAL A 169 5.76 7.46 -6.25
C VAL A 169 6.68 6.69 -5.30
N PRO A 170 6.46 5.37 -5.09
CA PRO A 170 7.31 4.56 -4.21
C PRO A 170 8.81 4.68 -4.56
N ASP A 171 9.62 5.01 -3.55
CA ASP A 171 11.08 5.14 -3.61
C ASP A 171 11.78 3.95 -2.95
N TRP A 172 11.16 2.77 -2.96
CA TRP A 172 11.61 1.62 -2.20
C TRP A 172 12.87 0.97 -2.76
N ALA A 173 13.09 1.06 -4.07
CA ALA A 173 14.33 0.66 -4.70
C ALA A 173 15.14 1.89 -5.10
N ALA A 174 16.38 2.00 -4.62
CA ALA A 174 17.28 3.10 -5.00
C ALA A 174 17.67 3.02 -6.47
N GLU A 175 17.98 1.81 -6.96
CA GLU A 175 18.38 1.52 -8.33
C GLU A 175 17.74 0.23 -8.81
N ILE A 176 17.42 0.19 -10.12
CA ILE A 176 16.93 -0.99 -10.82
C ILE A 176 17.93 -1.28 -11.96
N VAL A 177 18.83 -2.22 -11.70
CA VAL A 177 19.94 -2.55 -12.62
C VAL A 177 19.76 -3.90 -13.31
N SER A 178 18.74 -4.67 -12.95
CA SER A 178 18.41 -5.93 -13.58
C SER A 178 16.90 -6.16 -13.69
N PHE A 179 16.49 -6.99 -14.66
CA PHE A 179 15.07 -7.38 -14.79
C PHE A 179 14.59 -8.17 -13.58
N GLU A 180 15.46 -8.95 -12.95
CA GLU A 180 15.13 -9.67 -11.73
C GLU A 180 14.78 -8.69 -10.59
N GLN A 181 15.53 -7.60 -10.43
CA GLN A 181 15.18 -6.55 -9.46
C GLN A 181 13.88 -5.85 -9.81
N ALA A 182 13.64 -5.56 -11.09
CA ALA A 182 12.39 -4.97 -11.55
C ALA A 182 11.19 -5.88 -11.24
N GLU A 183 11.30 -7.20 -11.51
CA GLU A 183 10.26 -8.20 -11.20
C GLU A 183 10.04 -8.35 -9.68
N ARG A 184 11.11 -8.37 -8.87
CA ARG A 184 11.00 -8.39 -7.40
C ARG A 184 10.27 -7.16 -6.89
N PHE A 185 10.62 -5.98 -7.39
CA PHE A 185 9.95 -4.74 -6.99
C PHE A 185 8.49 -4.71 -7.45
N LYS A 186 8.22 -5.11 -8.68
CA LYS A 186 6.86 -5.25 -9.21
C LYS A 186 6.00 -6.17 -8.34
N SER A 187 6.52 -7.35 -7.97
CA SER A 187 5.81 -8.31 -7.10
C SER A 187 5.44 -7.71 -5.74
N VAL A 188 6.33 -6.90 -5.15
CA VAL A 188 6.03 -6.16 -3.91
C VAL A 188 4.91 -5.15 -4.13
N ILE A 189 4.98 -4.35 -5.20
CA ILE A 189 3.94 -3.36 -5.52
C ILE A 189 2.58 -4.01 -5.77
N GLU A 190 2.53 -5.11 -6.51
CA GLU A 190 1.29 -5.85 -6.80
C GLU A 190 0.64 -6.39 -5.53
N GLU A 191 1.43 -6.95 -4.61
CA GLU A 191 0.92 -7.38 -3.31
C GLU A 191 0.36 -6.21 -2.51
N HIS A 192 1.08 -5.09 -2.45
CA HIS A 192 0.62 -3.91 -1.74
C HIS A 192 -0.68 -3.34 -2.34
N LEU A 193 -0.82 -3.32 -3.67
CA LEU A 193 -2.07 -2.94 -4.34
C LEU A 193 -3.23 -3.83 -3.89
N GLU A 194 -3.04 -5.16 -3.85
CA GLU A 194 -4.06 -6.11 -3.40
C GLU A 194 -4.45 -5.90 -1.93
N ARG A 195 -3.47 -5.69 -1.03
CA ARG A 195 -3.73 -5.46 0.40
C ARG A 195 -4.46 -4.15 0.65
N ILE A 196 -4.05 -3.09 -0.03
CA ILE A 196 -4.69 -1.77 0.08
C ILE A 196 -6.12 -1.80 -0.47
N ASP A 197 -6.36 -2.51 -1.57
CA ASP A 197 -7.71 -2.63 -2.16
C ASP A 197 -8.71 -3.29 -1.20
N ALA A 198 -8.24 -4.22 -0.38
CA ALA A 198 -9.04 -4.93 0.61
C ALA A 198 -9.42 -4.10 1.86
N ILE A 199 -8.81 -2.93 2.10
CA ILE A 199 -9.12 -2.09 3.27
C ILE A 199 -10.37 -1.24 2.99
N GLY A 200 -11.39 -1.32 3.84
CA GLY A 200 -12.58 -0.46 3.77
C GLY A 200 -12.32 0.91 4.39
N GLU A 201 -12.53 2.01 3.64
CA GLU A 201 -12.33 3.40 4.10
C GLU A 201 -13.55 3.95 4.86
N GLU A 202 -14.68 3.24 4.84
CA GLU A 202 -15.95 3.71 5.43
C GLU A 202 -15.88 3.75 6.97
N LYS A 203 -14.99 2.95 7.56
CA LYS A 203 -14.75 2.90 9.00
C LYS A 203 -13.49 3.69 9.35
N SER A 204 -13.51 4.36 10.50
CA SER A 204 -12.38 5.15 11.00
C SER A 204 -11.06 4.34 11.08
N GLU A 205 -11.14 3.06 11.44
CA GLU A 205 -9.99 2.15 11.48
C GLU A 205 -9.34 2.00 10.08
N GLY A 206 -10.14 1.70 9.06
CA GLY A 206 -9.65 1.56 7.69
C GLY A 206 -9.13 2.88 7.12
N ALA A 207 -9.80 4.00 7.39
CA ALA A 207 -9.35 5.31 6.99
C ALA A 207 -8.00 5.68 7.63
N ALA A 208 -7.81 5.37 8.93
CA ALA A 208 -6.53 5.60 9.63
C ALA A 208 -5.40 4.73 9.05
N LEU A 209 -5.67 3.47 8.72
CA LEU A 209 -4.71 2.58 8.06
C LEU A 209 -4.29 3.12 6.69
N LEU A 210 -5.25 3.52 5.86
CA LEU A 210 -4.98 4.08 4.54
C LEU A 210 -4.19 5.39 4.63
N GLN A 211 -4.46 6.22 5.65
CA GLN A 211 -3.69 7.44 5.88
C GLN A 211 -2.25 7.13 6.27
N ALA A 212 -2.01 6.20 7.21
CA ALA A 212 -0.67 5.78 7.61
C ALA A 212 0.10 5.21 6.41
N TYR A 213 -0.58 4.43 5.56
CA TYR A 213 0.04 3.89 4.35
C TYR A 213 0.34 4.98 3.31
N ARG A 214 -0.55 5.97 3.14
CA ARG A 214 -0.33 7.12 2.26
C ARG A 214 0.90 7.93 2.70
N ASP A 215 1.08 8.10 4.00
CA ASP A 215 2.25 8.78 4.56
C ASP A 215 3.55 8.01 4.28
N PHE A 216 3.50 6.67 4.31
CA PHE A 216 4.62 5.82 3.88
C PHE A 216 4.95 6.00 2.40
N VAL A 217 3.95 5.97 1.52
CA VAL A 217 4.16 6.15 0.06
C VAL A 217 4.72 7.54 -0.24
N ALA A 218 4.20 8.57 0.44
CA ALA A 218 4.63 9.95 0.23
C ALA A 218 6.01 10.26 0.81
N GLY A 219 6.34 9.72 1.98
CA GLY A 219 7.57 10.03 2.72
C GLY A 219 8.65 8.95 2.64
N GLY A 220 8.31 7.75 2.19
CA GLY A 220 9.22 6.62 2.03
C GLY A 220 9.88 6.10 3.32
N GLN A 221 9.44 6.52 4.50
CA GLN A 221 10.05 6.12 5.75
C GLN A 221 9.48 4.78 6.25
N LEU A 222 10.32 3.79 6.50
CA LEU A 222 9.92 2.48 7.02
C LEU A 222 9.14 2.56 8.34
N ARG A 223 9.37 3.58 9.16
CA ARG A 223 8.60 3.78 10.40
C ARG A 223 7.11 3.91 10.13
N ALA A 224 6.71 4.69 9.12
CA ALA A 224 5.30 4.83 8.74
C ALA A 224 4.72 3.50 8.24
N PHE A 225 5.52 2.70 7.51
CA PHE A 225 5.13 1.35 7.12
C PHE A 225 4.94 0.41 8.31
N PHE A 226 5.82 0.47 9.30
CA PHE A 226 5.70 -0.34 10.51
C PHE A 226 4.49 0.06 11.36
N ASP A 227 4.18 1.36 11.45
CA ASP A 227 2.95 1.82 12.09
C ASP A 227 1.71 1.31 11.37
N PHE A 228 1.72 1.33 10.04
CA PHE A 228 0.69 0.73 9.21
C PHE A 228 0.57 -0.78 9.46
N THR A 229 1.66 -1.57 9.38
CA THR A 229 1.62 -3.04 9.57
C THR A 229 1.14 -3.42 10.96
N SER A 230 1.49 -2.65 11.97
CA SER A 230 1.01 -2.84 13.34
C SER A 230 -0.51 -2.66 13.46
N GLY A 231 -1.08 -1.64 12.83
CA GLY A 231 -2.54 -1.47 12.75
C GLY A 231 -3.19 -2.52 11.85
N TYR A 232 -2.56 -2.83 10.71
CA TYR A 232 -3.07 -3.82 9.77
C TYR A 232 -3.15 -5.22 10.38
N SER A 233 -2.25 -5.59 11.29
CA SER A 233 -2.32 -6.88 12.00
C SER A 233 -3.62 -7.05 12.78
N SER A 234 -4.08 -6.04 13.47
CA SER A 234 -5.37 -6.04 14.20
C SER A 234 -6.56 -6.06 13.24
N TYR A 235 -6.49 -5.25 12.18
CA TYR A 235 -7.52 -5.22 11.13
C TYR A 235 -7.67 -6.60 10.45
N LEU A 236 -6.55 -7.26 10.11
CA LEU A 236 -6.51 -8.60 9.53
C LEU A 236 -7.16 -9.63 10.46
N MET A 237 -6.78 -9.66 11.76
CA MET A 237 -7.33 -10.60 12.72
C MET A 237 -8.85 -10.43 12.87
N SER A 238 -9.32 -9.19 12.94
CA SER A 238 -10.76 -8.87 12.98
C SER A 238 -11.49 -9.23 11.68
N ALA A 239 -10.84 -9.09 10.53
CA ALA A 239 -11.41 -9.46 9.23
C ALA A 239 -11.58 -10.98 9.12
N ILE A 240 -10.54 -11.75 9.47
CA ILE A 240 -10.61 -13.22 9.46
C ILE A 240 -11.69 -13.72 10.42
N GLU A 241 -11.83 -13.14 11.63
CA GLU A 241 -12.89 -13.49 12.59
C GLU A 241 -14.29 -13.30 11.99
N ARG A 242 -14.45 -12.26 11.15
CA ARG A 242 -15.71 -12.00 10.40
C ARG A 242 -15.84 -12.79 9.10
N SER A 243 -14.96 -13.75 8.85
CA SER A 243 -14.89 -14.53 7.60
C SER A 243 -14.66 -13.67 6.33
N GLN A 244 -14.00 -12.53 6.48
CA GLN A 244 -13.61 -11.64 5.37
C GLN A 244 -12.24 -12.04 4.81
N PHE A 245 -12.15 -13.23 4.23
CA PHE A 245 -10.90 -13.85 3.75
C PHE A 245 -10.28 -13.15 2.53
N TYR A 246 -10.94 -12.15 1.97
CA TYR A 246 -10.37 -11.27 0.95
C TYR A 246 -9.32 -10.31 1.55
N VAL A 247 -9.35 -10.06 2.87
CA VAL A 247 -8.28 -9.38 3.60
C VAL A 247 -7.20 -10.41 3.91
N LYS A 248 -6.04 -10.29 3.26
CA LYS A 248 -4.95 -11.26 3.34
C LYS A 248 -3.75 -10.70 4.10
N PRO A 249 -2.94 -11.52 4.77
CA PRO A 249 -1.65 -11.10 5.31
C PRO A 249 -0.69 -10.70 4.19
N PHE A 250 0.29 -9.88 4.50
CA PHE A 250 1.46 -9.72 3.63
C PHE A 250 2.27 -11.02 3.58
N SER A 251 2.95 -11.29 2.46
CA SER A 251 3.88 -12.41 2.40
C SER A 251 5.19 -12.07 3.12
N GLU A 252 5.80 -13.06 3.76
CA GLU A 252 7.11 -12.90 4.39
C GLU A 252 8.17 -12.58 3.33
N THR A 253 8.06 -13.22 2.17
CA THR A 253 8.97 -13.02 1.04
C THR A 253 8.97 -11.57 0.54
N ASN A 254 7.82 -10.97 0.28
CA ASN A 254 7.75 -9.58 -0.20
C ASN A 254 8.01 -8.55 0.90
N MET A 255 7.65 -8.86 2.15
CA MET A 255 8.03 -8.06 3.30
C MET A 255 9.56 -7.94 3.43
N ARG A 256 10.27 -9.06 3.30
CA ARG A 256 11.73 -9.10 3.28
C ARG A 256 12.30 -8.29 2.12
N ARG A 257 11.80 -8.49 0.90
CA ARG A 257 12.22 -7.74 -0.29
C ARG A 257 12.08 -6.24 -0.11
N LEU A 258 10.93 -5.77 0.42
CA LEU A 258 10.70 -4.35 0.68
C LEU A 258 11.73 -3.78 1.65
N ILE A 259 11.97 -4.47 2.78
CA ILE A 259 12.90 -4.00 3.81
C ILE A 259 14.33 -3.98 3.28
N GLU A 260 14.78 -5.03 2.59
CA GLU A 260 16.11 -5.11 1.99
C GLU A 260 16.33 -4.03 0.92
N MET A 261 15.33 -3.75 0.09
CA MET A 261 15.39 -2.68 -0.91
C MET A 261 15.45 -1.29 -0.27
N LYS A 262 14.71 -1.08 0.83
CA LYS A 262 14.57 0.25 1.45
C LYS A 262 15.67 0.55 2.46
N ASP A 263 16.07 -0.43 3.24
CA ASP A 263 17.13 -0.30 4.24
C ASP A 263 17.86 -1.63 4.48
N ALA A 264 18.89 -1.85 3.68
CA ALA A 264 19.71 -3.06 3.77
C ALA A 264 20.40 -3.26 5.13
N LYS A 265 20.49 -2.21 5.98
CA LYS A 265 21.06 -2.32 7.33
C LYS A 265 20.21 -3.20 8.26
N LEU A 266 18.94 -3.41 7.93
CA LEU A 266 18.05 -4.29 8.67
C LEU A 266 18.16 -5.76 8.26
N SER A 267 18.88 -6.09 7.19
CA SER A 267 19.05 -7.47 6.70
C SER A 267 19.64 -8.44 7.73
N PRO A 268 20.61 -8.04 8.59
CA PRO A 268 21.11 -8.92 9.65
C PRO A 268 20.04 -9.38 10.63
N ILE A 269 19.07 -8.50 10.96
CA ILE A 269 17.92 -8.85 11.83
C ILE A 269 17.10 -9.96 11.15
N LEU A 270 16.81 -9.80 9.86
CA LEU A 270 16.00 -10.76 9.08
C LEU A 270 16.74 -12.10 8.87
N ALA A 271 18.07 -12.08 8.95
CA ALA A 271 18.90 -13.28 8.86
C ALA A 271 19.05 -14.02 10.20
N ASN A 272 18.82 -13.34 11.33
CA ASN A 272 18.98 -13.91 12.66
C ASN A 272 17.96 -15.05 12.93
N GLN A 273 18.44 -16.17 13.48
CA GLN A 273 17.60 -17.36 13.68
C GLN A 273 16.62 -17.20 14.83
N GLY A 274 17.04 -16.59 15.94
CA GLY A 274 16.16 -16.32 17.08
C GLY A 274 15.02 -15.39 16.70
N PHE A 275 15.32 -14.32 15.94
CA PHE A 275 14.29 -13.42 15.38
C PHE A 275 13.24 -14.19 14.56
N ARG A 276 13.68 -15.06 13.63
CA ARG A 276 12.77 -15.86 12.80
C ARG A 276 11.92 -16.82 13.63
N ASN A 277 12.51 -17.48 14.62
CA ASN A 277 11.82 -18.41 15.50
C ASN A 277 10.73 -17.71 16.33
N VAL A 278 11.04 -16.51 16.86
CA VAL A 278 10.06 -15.71 17.61
C VAL A 278 8.95 -15.17 16.70
N ALA A 279 9.28 -14.69 15.51
CA ALA A 279 8.29 -14.24 14.51
C ALA A 279 7.36 -15.39 14.08
N ASP A 280 7.90 -16.59 13.83
CA ASP A 280 7.11 -17.78 13.53
C ASP A 280 6.20 -18.20 14.71
N ALA A 281 6.68 -18.11 15.94
CA ALA A 281 5.86 -18.39 17.12
C ALA A 281 4.71 -17.38 17.27
N ILE A 282 4.93 -16.09 16.98
CA ILE A 282 3.86 -15.08 16.93
C ILE A 282 2.83 -15.49 15.86
N ARG A 283 3.26 -15.85 14.66
CA ARG A 283 2.38 -16.30 13.56
C ARG A 283 1.55 -17.52 13.96
N ARG A 284 2.17 -18.51 14.61
CA ARG A 284 1.52 -19.71 15.11
C ARG A 284 0.62 -19.48 16.32
N SER A 285 0.68 -18.31 16.92
CA SER A 285 -0.20 -17.90 18.03
C SER A 285 -1.30 -16.92 17.58
N THR A 286 -1.28 -16.43 16.35
CA THR A 286 -2.21 -15.42 15.86
C THR A 286 -2.85 -15.83 14.54
N VAL A 287 -2.19 -15.62 13.42
CA VAL A 287 -2.73 -15.75 12.06
C VAL A 287 -3.10 -17.20 11.73
N ILE A 288 -2.21 -18.17 12.01
CA ILE A 288 -2.44 -19.56 11.65
C ILE A 288 -3.67 -20.14 12.37
N PRO A 289 -3.77 -20.10 13.71
CA PRO A 289 -4.95 -20.63 14.40
C PRO A 289 -6.23 -19.85 14.07
N GLN A 290 -6.12 -18.56 13.72
CA GLN A 290 -7.27 -17.77 13.29
C GLN A 290 -7.84 -18.26 11.95
N TYR A 291 -6.98 -18.59 10.96
CA TYR A 291 -7.42 -19.18 9.69
C TYR A 291 -8.03 -20.59 9.86
N LEU A 292 -7.51 -21.38 10.79
CA LEU A 292 -8.08 -22.70 11.11
C LEU A 292 -9.44 -22.60 11.81
N GLY A 293 -9.72 -21.47 12.46
CA GLY A 293 -10.93 -21.22 13.23
C GLY A 293 -10.93 -21.92 14.60
N ARG A 294 -11.71 -21.36 15.55
CA ARG A 294 -11.75 -21.80 16.96
C ARG A 294 -12.14 -23.26 17.15
N LYS A 295 -12.94 -23.82 16.25
CA LYS A 295 -13.42 -25.22 16.35
C LYS A 295 -12.36 -26.24 15.93
N THR A 296 -11.47 -25.87 15.03
CA THR A 296 -10.47 -26.75 14.42
C THR A 296 -9.08 -26.54 15.04
N SER A 297 -8.77 -25.30 15.47
CA SER A 297 -7.50 -25.01 16.12
C SER A 297 -7.41 -25.68 17.49
N ARG A 298 -6.32 -26.40 17.71
CA ARG A 298 -5.95 -26.99 19.01
C ARG A 298 -5.26 -25.99 19.94
N PHE A 299 -4.86 -24.85 19.42
CA PHE A 299 -4.12 -23.79 20.10
C PHE A 299 -4.96 -22.52 20.24
N ASP A 300 -4.74 -21.79 21.31
CA ASP A 300 -5.43 -20.53 21.59
C ASP A 300 -4.99 -19.43 20.62
N ILE A 301 -5.92 -18.52 20.31
CA ILE A 301 -5.66 -17.38 19.44
C ILE A 301 -5.35 -16.17 20.31
N ARG A 302 -4.16 -15.58 20.14
CA ARG A 302 -3.68 -14.42 20.91
C ARG A 302 -3.98 -13.13 20.18
N TYR A 303 -5.22 -12.65 20.24
CA TYR A 303 -5.70 -11.46 19.50
C TYR A 303 -4.92 -10.17 19.81
N GLY A 304 -4.58 -9.92 21.06
CA GLY A 304 -3.94 -8.68 21.50
C GLY A 304 -2.40 -8.69 21.49
N LEU A 305 -1.75 -9.79 21.08
CA LEU A 305 -0.32 -9.98 21.24
C LEU A 305 0.52 -8.85 20.61
N GLY A 306 0.25 -8.49 19.34
CA GLY A 306 0.99 -7.44 18.65
C GLY A 306 0.85 -6.07 19.32
N GLN A 307 -0.34 -5.74 19.83
CA GLN A 307 -0.59 -4.48 20.52
C GLN A 307 0.12 -4.43 21.87
N ASP A 308 0.13 -5.55 22.62
CA ASP A 308 0.82 -5.64 23.90
C ASP A 308 2.33 -5.49 23.73
N LEU A 309 2.92 -6.19 22.79
CA LEU A 309 4.34 -6.05 22.43
C LEU A 309 4.66 -4.60 22.02
N LYS A 310 3.86 -3.98 21.17
CA LYS A 310 4.05 -2.57 20.74
C LYS A 310 3.99 -1.61 21.91
N ARG A 311 3.05 -1.79 22.83
CA ARG A 311 2.90 -0.93 24.02
C ARG A 311 4.15 -0.98 24.91
N ARG A 312 4.70 -2.18 25.11
CA ARG A 312 5.88 -2.39 25.96
C ARG A 312 7.21 -2.08 25.29
N SER A 313 7.23 -1.93 23.94
CA SER A 313 8.47 -1.66 23.19
C SER A 313 9.03 -0.25 23.35
N GLN A 314 8.41 0.61 24.17
CA GLN A 314 8.97 1.92 24.49
C GLN A 314 10.25 1.84 25.31
N TYR A 315 10.38 0.83 26.16
CA TYR A 315 11.54 0.56 26.98
C TYR A 315 12.04 -0.85 26.74
N ALA A 316 13.37 -1.03 26.69
CA ALA A 316 13.99 -2.31 26.38
C ALA A 316 13.62 -3.39 27.41
N ASP A 317 13.71 -3.07 28.70
CA ASP A 317 13.44 -4.01 29.80
C ASP A 317 11.99 -4.50 29.76
N ASP A 318 11.01 -3.60 29.57
CA ASP A 318 9.60 -3.94 29.49
C ASP A 318 9.32 -4.82 28.27
N PHE A 319 10.02 -4.57 27.17
CA PHE A 319 9.85 -5.35 25.94
C PHE A 319 10.46 -6.75 26.06
N ILE A 320 11.67 -6.85 26.65
CA ILE A 320 12.32 -8.13 26.95
C ILE A 320 11.47 -8.96 27.91
N GLN A 321 10.90 -8.32 28.94
CA GLN A 321 9.96 -8.98 29.84
C GLN A 321 8.74 -9.52 29.08
N ALA A 322 8.12 -8.70 28.19
CA ALA A 322 6.97 -9.13 27.39
C ALA A 322 7.30 -10.33 26.50
N LEU A 323 8.48 -10.34 25.87
CA LEU A 323 8.94 -11.47 25.06
C LEU A 323 9.16 -12.74 25.91
N SER A 324 9.70 -12.61 27.09
CA SER A 324 9.93 -13.72 28.03
C SER A 324 8.60 -14.30 28.52
N GLU A 325 7.63 -13.45 28.89
CA GLU A 325 6.26 -13.85 29.25
C GLU A 325 5.55 -14.58 28.09
N PHE A 326 5.72 -14.05 26.86
CA PHE A 326 5.18 -14.69 25.67
C PHE A 326 5.82 -16.06 25.43
N MET A 327 7.15 -16.17 25.49
CA MET A 327 7.87 -17.44 25.34
C MET A 327 7.38 -18.50 26.34
N GLN A 328 7.33 -18.13 27.62
CA GLN A 328 6.87 -19.04 28.67
C GLN A 328 5.46 -19.55 28.39
N SER A 329 4.50 -18.64 28.18
CA SER A 329 3.11 -19.01 27.96
C SER A 329 2.89 -19.79 26.64
N TYR A 330 3.70 -19.50 25.60
CA TYR A 330 3.69 -20.25 24.34
C TYR A 330 4.20 -21.68 24.51
N ASN A 331 5.31 -21.86 25.24
CA ASN A 331 5.90 -23.17 25.47
C ASN A 331 5.04 -24.02 26.40
N GLU A 332 4.45 -23.44 27.45
CA GLU A 332 3.50 -24.12 28.34
C GLU A 332 2.25 -24.60 27.57
N GLU A 333 1.71 -23.78 26.67
CA GLU A 333 0.61 -24.18 25.81
C GLU A 333 1.00 -25.33 24.89
N ASN A 334 2.21 -25.31 24.32
CA ASN A 334 2.73 -26.38 23.49
C ASN A 334 2.78 -27.72 24.23
N LEU A 335 3.26 -27.71 25.47
CA LEU A 335 3.32 -28.92 26.30
C LEU A 335 1.92 -29.45 26.61
N ARG A 336 1.00 -28.57 27.07
CA ARG A 336 -0.39 -28.96 27.36
C ARG A 336 -1.11 -29.57 26.13
N VAL A 337 -0.90 -28.98 24.93
CA VAL A 337 -1.51 -29.50 23.70
C VAL A 337 -0.87 -30.82 23.30
N HIS A 338 0.46 -30.95 23.42
CA HIS A 338 1.18 -32.17 23.12
C HIS A 338 0.72 -33.35 23.99
N GLU A 339 0.57 -33.14 25.32
CA GLU A 339 0.05 -34.12 26.26
C GLU A 339 -1.40 -34.50 25.93
N ARG A 340 -2.27 -33.49 25.74
CA ARG A 340 -3.72 -33.73 25.42
C ARG A 340 -3.89 -34.51 24.10
N THR A 341 -3.01 -34.31 23.13
CA THR A 341 -3.06 -34.95 21.81
C THR A 341 -2.24 -36.22 21.72
N LYS A 342 -1.70 -36.72 22.85
CA LYS A 342 -0.84 -37.92 22.91
C LYS A 342 0.33 -37.87 21.90
N GLY A 343 0.92 -36.70 21.73
CA GLY A 343 2.05 -36.49 20.82
C GLY A 343 1.69 -36.10 19.38
N ALA A 344 0.43 -36.15 18.98
CA ALA A 344 0.02 -35.90 17.59
C ALA A 344 0.15 -34.42 17.14
N SER A 345 0.30 -33.47 18.08
CA SER A 345 0.40 -32.06 17.73
C SER A 345 1.51 -31.38 18.53
N ARG A 346 2.50 -30.81 17.85
CA ARG A 346 3.61 -30.08 18.46
C ARG A 346 4.05 -28.92 17.58
N ARG A 347 4.14 -27.71 18.16
CA ARG A 347 4.79 -26.55 17.53
C ARG A 347 6.26 -26.49 17.98
N LYS A 348 7.14 -25.86 17.16
CA LYS A 348 8.51 -25.60 17.55
C LYS A 348 8.51 -24.67 18.78
N ALA A 349 9.19 -25.05 19.85
CA ALA A 349 9.34 -24.23 21.04
C ALA A 349 10.27 -23.06 20.79
N ILE A 350 10.10 -21.96 21.52
CA ILE A 350 11.07 -20.85 21.60
C ILE A 350 12.09 -21.25 22.68
N THR A 351 13.37 -21.15 22.33
CA THR A 351 14.46 -21.47 23.26
C THR A 351 14.98 -20.22 23.97
N THR A 352 15.79 -20.42 25.01
CA THR A 352 16.45 -19.31 25.69
C THR A 352 17.46 -18.61 24.77
N GLU A 353 18.12 -19.38 23.88
CA GLU A 353 19.02 -18.86 22.87
C GLU A 353 18.29 -17.96 21.87
N ASP A 354 17.08 -18.33 21.44
CA ASP A 354 16.26 -17.48 20.56
C ASP A 354 15.96 -16.12 21.19
N ILE A 355 15.68 -16.09 22.49
CA ILE A 355 15.46 -14.83 23.22
C ILE A 355 16.77 -14.06 23.40
N ALA A 356 17.87 -14.73 23.72
CA ALA A 356 19.17 -14.08 23.84
C ALA A 356 19.60 -13.40 22.52
N ASP A 357 19.38 -14.08 21.38
CA ASP A 357 19.57 -13.51 20.04
C ASP A 357 18.75 -12.24 19.85
N VAL A 358 17.45 -12.28 20.19
CA VAL A 358 16.56 -11.12 20.05
C VAL A 358 16.95 -9.99 21.00
N VAL A 359 17.42 -10.29 22.22
CA VAL A 359 17.94 -9.28 23.16
C VAL A 359 19.18 -8.59 22.58
N GLY A 360 20.12 -9.34 21.98
CA GLY A 360 21.26 -8.75 21.29
C GLY A 360 20.86 -7.81 20.15
N LEU A 361 19.81 -8.17 19.40
CA LEU A 361 19.26 -7.29 18.37
C LEU A 361 18.57 -6.05 18.96
N ILE A 362 17.90 -6.16 20.11
CA ILE A 362 17.30 -5.02 20.82
C ILE A 362 18.37 -4.03 21.26
N ASP A 363 19.51 -4.52 21.77
CA ASP A 363 20.64 -3.68 22.19
C ASP A 363 21.26 -2.93 20.99
N GLU A 364 21.33 -3.57 19.82
CA GLU A 364 21.94 -2.99 18.63
C GLU A 364 21.01 -2.06 17.86
N TYR A 365 19.72 -2.45 17.65
CA TYR A 365 18.78 -1.75 16.77
C TYR A 365 17.65 -1.03 17.50
N GLY A 366 17.55 -1.21 18.80
CA GLY A 366 16.51 -0.63 19.65
C GLY A 366 15.20 -1.44 19.70
N PRO A 367 14.48 -1.37 20.84
CA PRO A 367 13.30 -2.20 21.10
C PRO A 367 12.15 -1.93 20.14
N GLN A 368 11.94 -0.68 19.74
CA GLN A 368 10.85 -0.33 18.80
C GLN A 368 11.06 -0.93 17.42
N THR A 369 12.30 -0.90 16.88
CA THR A 369 12.63 -1.46 15.57
C THR A 369 12.38 -2.97 15.57
N ILE A 370 12.90 -3.67 16.57
CA ILE A 370 12.73 -5.13 16.68
C ILE A 370 11.26 -5.51 16.89
N CYS A 371 10.54 -4.78 17.72
CA CYS A 371 9.12 -5.01 17.93
C CYS A 371 8.32 -4.86 16.63
N HIS A 372 8.53 -3.79 15.88
CA HIS A 372 7.84 -3.55 14.62
C HIS A 372 8.12 -4.64 13.59
N LEU A 373 9.39 -5.08 13.49
CA LEU A 373 9.76 -6.19 12.61
C LEU A 373 9.14 -7.50 13.06
N LEU A 374 9.16 -7.82 14.37
CA LEU A 374 8.50 -9.01 14.90
C LEU A 374 7.00 -9.02 14.62
N ILE A 375 6.31 -7.89 14.74
CA ILE A 375 4.89 -7.78 14.40
C ILE A 375 4.72 -7.96 12.88
N ALA A 376 5.48 -7.23 12.05
CA ALA A 376 5.36 -7.32 10.60
C ALA A 376 5.54 -8.77 10.09
N PHE A 377 6.58 -9.47 10.54
CA PHE A 377 6.87 -10.85 10.15
C PHE A 377 6.00 -11.89 10.89
N GLY A 378 5.64 -11.61 12.14
CA GLY A 378 4.77 -12.48 12.93
C GLY A 378 3.31 -12.53 12.44
N TYR A 379 2.85 -11.51 11.72
CA TYR A 379 1.54 -11.52 11.07
C TYR A 379 1.62 -11.73 9.55
N ALA A 380 2.82 -11.88 8.99
CA ALA A 380 3.01 -12.24 7.59
C ALA A 380 2.81 -13.74 7.36
N ARG A 381 2.37 -14.10 6.15
CA ARG A 381 2.21 -15.51 5.76
C ARG A 381 2.39 -15.62 4.24
N ASP A 382 3.35 -16.44 3.80
CA ASP A 382 3.47 -16.77 2.39
C ASP A 382 2.26 -17.62 1.94
N PRO A 383 1.75 -17.41 0.72
CA PRO A 383 0.76 -18.31 0.16
C PRO A 383 1.35 -19.71 0.07
N LYS A 384 0.62 -20.72 0.56
CA LYS A 384 1.06 -22.12 0.43
C LYS A 384 1.15 -22.49 -1.05
N ALA A 385 2.17 -23.25 -1.42
CA ALA A 385 2.16 -23.95 -2.69
C ALA A 385 0.94 -24.88 -2.72
N LYS A 386 0.21 -24.95 -3.84
CA LYS A 386 -1.04 -25.72 -3.97
C LYS A 386 -0.93 -27.21 -3.57
N GLU A 387 0.27 -27.76 -3.51
CA GLU A 387 0.56 -29.14 -3.09
C GLU A 387 0.54 -29.32 -1.55
N GLU A 388 0.82 -28.26 -0.76
CA GLU A 388 0.82 -28.36 0.70
C GLU A 388 -0.58 -28.14 1.31
N GLU A 389 -1.48 -27.45 0.61
CA GLU A 389 -2.89 -27.32 1.05
C GLU A 389 -3.62 -28.68 1.04
N GLY A 390 -3.25 -29.58 0.11
CA GLY A 390 -3.77 -30.95 0.05
C GLY A 390 -3.27 -31.83 1.19
N ALA A 391 -2.04 -31.65 1.65
CA ALA A 391 -1.44 -32.48 2.69
C ALA A 391 -1.93 -32.11 4.10
N GLU A 392 -2.11 -30.81 4.42
CA GLU A 392 -2.69 -30.41 5.73
C GLU A 392 -4.19 -30.68 5.82
N ALA A 393 -4.94 -30.62 4.70
CA ALA A 393 -6.34 -31.03 4.66
C ALA A 393 -6.49 -32.55 4.79
N ALA A 394 -5.57 -33.33 4.22
CA ALA A 394 -5.56 -34.80 4.35
C ALA A 394 -5.19 -35.24 5.77
N ASP A 395 -4.24 -34.58 6.43
CA ASP A 395 -3.86 -34.83 7.81
C ASP A 395 -4.98 -34.46 8.80
N ALA A 396 -5.71 -33.38 8.51
CA ALA A 396 -6.91 -32.99 9.28
C ALA A 396 -8.09 -33.98 9.06
N THR A 397 -8.21 -34.60 7.88
CA THR A 397 -9.33 -35.49 7.53
C THR A 397 -9.06 -36.92 8.00
N SER A 398 -7.79 -37.38 8.00
CA SER A 398 -7.44 -38.74 8.50
C SER A 398 -7.68 -38.92 9.99
N VAL A 399 -7.58 -37.84 10.78
CA VAL A 399 -7.81 -37.85 12.24
C VAL A 399 -9.31 -37.90 12.58
N VAL A 400 -10.21 -37.51 11.67
CA VAL A 400 -11.66 -37.56 11.88
C VAL A 400 -12.23 -38.95 11.58
N ALA A 401 -11.53 -39.74 10.72
CA ALA A 401 -11.98 -41.09 10.36
C ALA A 401 -11.63 -42.17 11.41
N GLU A 402 -10.62 -41.96 12.25
CA GLU A 402 -10.23 -42.93 13.30
C GLU A 402 -10.98 -42.76 14.64
N THR A 403 -11.88 -41.80 14.75
CA THR A 403 -12.66 -41.57 15.98
C THR A 403 -14.13 -42.06 15.91
N ASN A 404 -14.52 -42.77 14.83
CA ASN A 404 -15.87 -43.31 14.65
C ASN A 404 -15.92 -44.85 14.50
N ASP A 405 -14.95 -45.58 15.08
CA ASP A 405 -15.05 -47.02 15.28
C ASP A 405 -15.04 -47.38 16.77
#